data_6f2fa9499f96b36e3342a921714be126
#
_entry.id   6f2fa9499f96b36e3342a921714be126
#
_cell.length_a   1.000
_cell.length_b   1.000
_cell.length_c   1.000
_cell.angle_alpha   90.00
_cell.angle_beta   90.00
_cell.angle_gamma   90.00
#
_symmetry.space_group_name_H-M   'P 1'
#
loop_
_entity.id
_entity.type
_entity.pdbx_description
1 polymer ?
#
loop_
_entity_poly.entity_id
_entity_poly.type
_entity_poly.pdbx_seq_one_letter_code
_entity_poly.pdbx_strand_id
1 'polypeptide(L)'
;MKRLRLSGLLLLILCLSLLAIPFWNDRIVRRYIDKIWLHRTNSIEKLHEFEQEYKNFECDVLFLTDSATFEIGHDEPSGEPLKPYLDFLGANPDRELWLDLKNLNESNCIQAETTLTGLLAQRDVDKDQLIIESRDWKALHHFTQEGYYTSCYLDIPHIDELSDAERLHRLDSIQQIAHSGAVSALSFPASYYAFLRNLDFSVDLLLSLIHISEP
;
A
#
# COMPACT_ATOMS: atom_id res chain seq x y z
N MET A 1 -41.22 4.16 35.82
CA MET A 1 -39.94 4.78 36.21
C MET A 1 -38.68 3.95 35.88
N LYS A 2 -38.68 2.59 35.96
CA LYS A 2 -37.49 1.78 35.65
C LYS A 2 -37.06 1.78 34.17
N ARG A 3 -38.02 1.85 33.20
CA ARG A 3 -37.70 1.86 31.74
C ARG A 3 -37.04 3.15 31.27
N LEU A 4 -37.34 4.30 31.87
CA LEU A 4 -36.70 5.58 31.51
C LEU A 4 -35.24 5.64 31.96
N ARG A 5 -34.87 4.96 33.04
CA ARG A 5 -33.48 4.92 33.55
C ARG A 5 -32.59 4.02 32.69
N LEU A 6 -33.16 2.96 32.12
CA LEU A 6 -32.42 2.02 31.25
C LEU A 6 -32.10 2.64 29.89
N SER A 7 -33.03 3.40 29.30
CA SER A 7 -32.82 4.12 28.05
C SER A 7 -31.77 5.25 28.16
N GLY A 8 -31.77 5.95 29.31
CA GLY A 8 -30.76 6.97 29.60
C GLY A 8 -29.36 6.40 29.76
N LEU A 9 -29.22 5.22 30.39
CA LEU A 9 -27.97 4.52 30.55
C LEU A 9 -27.41 4.00 29.19
N LEU A 10 -28.29 3.45 28.34
CA LEU A 10 -27.92 3.00 26.99
C LEU A 10 -27.47 4.16 26.12
N LEU A 11 -28.15 5.31 26.19
CA LEU A 11 -27.75 6.51 25.45
C LEU A 11 -26.38 7.04 25.91
N LEU A 12 -26.14 7.03 27.24
CA LEU A 12 -24.85 7.45 27.79
C LEU A 12 -23.71 6.52 27.35
N ILE A 13 -23.94 5.20 27.37
CA ILE A 13 -22.96 4.22 26.91
C ILE A 13 -22.66 4.43 25.39
N LEU A 14 -23.69 4.67 24.58
CA LEU A 14 -23.55 4.95 23.15
C LEU A 14 -22.75 6.24 22.92
N CYS A 15 -23.06 7.31 23.65
CA CYS A 15 -22.31 8.57 23.55
C CYS A 15 -20.85 8.40 24.00
N LEU A 16 -20.59 7.67 25.09
CA LEU A 16 -19.23 7.40 25.56
C LEU A 16 -18.45 6.52 24.58
N SER A 17 -19.09 5.54 23.95
CA SER A 17 -18.44 4.72 22.92
C SER A 17 -18.10 5.55 21.65
N LEU A 18 -19.00 6.42 21.22
CA LEU A 18 -18.74 7.32 20.07
C LEU A 18 -17.62 8.33 20.36
N LEU A 19 -17.49 8.82 21.60
CA LEU A 19 -16.40 9.69 22.02
C LEU A 19 -15.07 8.93 22.20
N ALA A 20 -15.11 7.61 22.43
CA ALA A 20 -13.92 6.80 22.60
C ALA A 20 -13.28 6.37 21.26
N ILE A 21 -14.05 6.35 20.18
CA ILE A 21 -13.56 5.91 18.84
C ILE A 21 -12.34 6.71 18.38
N PRO A 22 -12.32 8.06 18.39
CA PRO A 22 -11.15 8.82 17.98
C PRO A 22 -9.92 8.54 18.87
N PHE A 23 -10.12 8.39 20.20
CA PHE A 23 -9.02 8.04 21.12
C PHE A 23 -8.41 6.66 20.85
N TRP A 24 -9.20 5.69 20.38
CA TRP A 24 -8.70 4.37 20.00
C TRP A 24 -7.93 4.43 18.68
N ASN A 25 -8.42 5.17 17.69
CA ASN A 25 -7.73 5.35 16.42
C ASN A 25 -6.37 6.02 16.64
N ASP A 26 -6.30 7.11 17.39
CA ASP A 26 -5.06 7.78 17.73
C ASP A 26 -4.04 6.87 18.42
N ARG A 27 -4.51 6.00 19.34
CA ARG A 27 -3.63 5.05 20.02
C ARG A 27 -3.09 3.98 19.10
N ILE A 28 -3.91 3.47 18.18
CA ILE A 28 -3.49 2.46 17.19
C ILE A 28 -2.49 3.09 16.22
N VAL A 29 -2.79 4.25 15.65
CA VAL A 29 -1.90 4.95 14.73
C VAL A 29 -0.55 5.22 15.41
N ARG A 30 -0.54 5.80 16.61
CA ARG A 30 0.71 6.07 17.35
C ARG A 30 1.51 4.83 17.71
N ARG A 31 0.85 3.70 17.97
CA ARG A 31 1.51 2.43 18.34
C ARG A 31 2.13 1.73 17.14
N TYR A 32 1.57 1.91 15.96
CA TYR A 32 1.95 1.22 14.73
C TYR A 32 2.30 2.19 13.60
N ILE A 33 2.71 3.41 13.94
CA ILE A 33 2.98 4.47 12.98
C ILE A 33 4.02 4.05 11.92
N ASP A 34 4.97 3.20 12.30
CA ASP A 34 5.97 2.65 11.39
C ASP A 34 5.42 1.56 10.45
N LYS A 35 4.14 1.16 10.62
CA LYS A 35 3.46 0.11 9.84
C LYS A 35 2.19 0.62 9.16
N ILE A 36 2.04 1.93 9.07
CA ILE A 36 0.88 2.57 8.46
C ILE A 36 1.37 3.55 7.41
N TRP A 37 0.90 3.37 6.18
CA TRP A 37 1.13 4.27 5.06
C TRP A 37 -0.15 5.04 4.77
N LEU A 38 -0.06 6.38 4.66
CA LEU A 38 -1.19 7.20 4.21
C LEU A 38 -1.44 6.90 2.74
N HIS A 39 -2.60 6.32 2.45
CA HIS A 39 -2.99 5.88 1.11
C HIS A 39 -3.31 7.05 0.18
N ARG A 40 -2.98 6.89 -1.13
CA ARG A 40 -3.22 7.87 -2.19
C ARG A 40 -2.70 9.27 -1.86
N THR A 41 -1.48 9.33 -1.41
CA THR A 41 -0.77 10.61 -1.27
C THR A 41 -0.31 11.06 -2.66
N ASN A 42 -1.31 11.33 -3.53
CA ASN A 42 -1.12 11.59 -4.95
C ASN A 42 -0.93 13.09 -5.26
N SER A 43 -0.50 13.87 -4.28
CA SER A 43 0.07 15.20 -4.46
C SER A 43 1.10 15.50 -3.38
N ILE A 44 2.13 16.26 -3.73
CA ILE A 44 3.18 16.65 -2.78
C ILE A 44 2.61 17.55 -1.67
N GLU A 45 1.57 18.32 -1.96
CA GLU A 45 0.85 19.13 -0.98
C GLU A 45 0.20 18.23 0.08
N LYS A 46 -0.47 17.14 -0.32
CA LYS A 46 -1.07 16.17 0.62
C LYS A 46 0.02 15.53 1.48
N LEU A 47 1.19 15.19 0.93
CA LEU A 47 2.31 14.66 1.70
C LEU A 47 2.70 15.65 2.80
N HIS A 48 2.94 16.92 2.46
CA HIS A 48 3.34 17.94 3.43
C HIS A 48 2.24 18.29 4.43
N GLU A 49 0.96 18.22 4.04
CA GLU A 49 -0.18 18.43 4.93
C GLU A 49 -0.18 17.39 6.07
N PHE A 50 0.13 16.13 5.75
CA PHE A 50 0.00 15.01 6.68
C PHE A 50 1.34 14.47 7.24
N GLU A 51 2.48 15.06 6.88
CA GLU A 51 3.81 14.56 7.31
C GLU A 51 4.05 14.59 8.83
N GLN A 52 3.26 15.34 9.59
CA GLN A 52 3.32 15.36 11.04
C GLN A 52 2.44 14.28 11.70
N GLU A 53 1.47 13.75 10.97
CA GLU A 53 0.52 12.75 11.45
C GLU A 53 0.92 11.33 11.03
N TYR A 54 1.46 11.19 9.83
CA TYR A 54 1.88 9.92 9.23
C TYR A 54 3.39 9.94 8.99
N LYS A 55 4.00 8.80 9.28
CA LYS A 55 5.43 8.61 9.01
C LYS A 55 5.67 8.20 7.55
N ASN A 56 4.82 7.34 7.03
CA ASN A 56 4.99 6.70 5.74
C ASN A 56 3.81 7.02 4.80
N PHE A 57 4.07 6.99 3.50
CA PHE A 57 3.12 7.41 2.48
C PHE A 57 3.07 6.41 1.35
N GLU A 58 1.89 6.26 0.74
CA GLU A 58 1.70 5.50 -0.49
C GLU A 58 1.21 6.45 -1.58
N CYS A 59 1.70 6.26 -2.81
CA CYS A 59 1.22 6.98 -3.98
C CYS A 59 1.14 6.11 -5.22
N ASP A 60 0.13 6.41 -6.05
CA ASP A 60 -0.02 5.82 -7.39
C ASP A 60 0.96 6.45 -8.37
N VAL A 61 1.69 5.64 -9.13
CA VAL A 61 2.76 6.11 -10.02
C VAL A 61 2.67 5.44 -11.38
N LEU A 62 2.90 6.22 -12.42
CA LEU A 62 3.02 5.77 -13.81
C LEU A 62 4.45 5.97 -14.31
N PHE A 63 5.02 4.96 -14.97
CA PHE A 63 6.29 5.07 -15.67
C PHE A 63 6.06 5.43 -17.14
N LEU A 64 6.57 6.58 -17.55
CA LEU A 64 6.48 7.07 -18.92
C LEU A 64 7.71 6.60 -19.73
N THR A 65 7.54 5.55 -20.51
CA THR A 65 8.62 4.86 -21.22
C THR A 65 9.35 5.79 -22.20
N ASP A 66 8.62 6.64 -22.93
CA ASP A 66 9.17 7.52 -23.96
C ASP A 66 10.13 8.59 -23.39
N SER A 67 9.81 9.11 -22.20
CA SER A 67 10.63 10.11 -21.51
C SER A 67 11.57 9.52 -20.45
N ALA A 68 11.40 8.24 -20.12
CA ALA A 68 12.03 7.57 -19.00
C ALA A 68 11.86 8.34 -17.69
N THR A 69 10.61 8.72 -17.37
CA THR A 69 10.25 9.49 -16.16
C THR A 69 9.11 8.83 -15.42
N PHE A 70 9.00 9.14 -14.12
CA PHE A 70 7.87 8.75 -13.29
C PHE A 70 7.00 9.95 -12.99
N GLU A 71 5.69 9.78 -13.14
CA GLU A 71 4.69 10.76 -12.75
C GLU A 71 3.65 10.15 -11.81
N ILE A 72 3.13 10.98 -10.92
CA ILE A 72 2.03 10.61 -10.03
C ILE A 72 0.76 10.49 -10.86
N GLY A 73 -0.01 9.43 -10.62
CA GLY A 73 -1.28 9.20 -11.31
C GLY A 73 -1.73 7.76 -11.21
N HIS A 74 -3.05 7.56 -11.15
CA HIS A 74 -3.65 6.23 -11.09
C HIS A 74 -3.91 5.64 -12.48
N ASP A 75 -4.75 6.29 -13.28
CA ASP A 75 -5.10 5.83 -14.63
C ASP A 75 -4.37 6.64 -15.72
N GLU A 76 -4.14 7.92 -15.44
CA GLU A 76 -3.50 8.87 -16.34
C GLU A 76 -2.45 9.69 -15.58
N PRO A 77 -1.36 10.12 -16.23
CA PRO A 77 -0.37 11.00 -15.63
C PRO A 77 -0.98 12.33 -15.21
N SER A 78 -0.69 12.78 -13.99
CA SER A 78 -1.18 14.07 -13.48
C SER A 78 -0.33 15.27 -13.93
N GLY A 79 0.85 15.03 -14.47
CA GLY A 79 1.88 16.04 -14.73
C GLY A 79 2.77 16.31 -13.49
N GLU A 80 2.48 15.70 -12.35
CA GLU A 80 3.29 15.83 -11.15
C GLU A 80 4.41 14.76 -11.14
N PRO A 81 5.70 15.15 -11.12
CA PRO A 81 6.80 14.19 -11.16
C PRO A 81 7.00 13.51 -9.80
N LEU A 82 7.52 12.27 -9.81
CA LEU A 82 7.91 11.55 -8.58
C LEU A 82 9.08 12.22 -7.82
N LYS A 83 9.87 13.03 -8.50
CA LYS A 83 11.10 13.62 -7.95
C LYS A 83 10.93 14.35 -6.60
N PRO A 84 9.91 15.20 -6.35
CA PRO A 84 9.71 15.86 -5.06
C PRO A 84 9.52 14.88 -3.89
N TYR A 85 8.89 13.74 -4.13
CA TYR A 85 8.71 12.69 -3.11
C TYR A 85 10.04 12.02 -2.75
N LEU A 86 10.90 11.80 -3.74
CA LEU A 86 12.25 11.26 -3.48
C LEU A 86 13.15 12.31 -2.81
N ASP A 87 13.01 13.60 -3.14
CA ASP A 87 13.70 14.68 -2.46
C ASP A 87 13.27 14.75 -0.97
N PHE A 88 11.98 14.51 -0.69
CA PHE A 88 11.45 14.38 0.67
C PHE A 88 12.06 13.18 1.42
N LEU A 89 12.16 12.00 0.79
CA LEU A 89 12.79 10.82 1.41
C LEU A 89 14.27 11.06 1.73
N GLY A 90 15.03 11.64 0.80
CA GLY A 90 16.45 11.96 1.02
C GLY A 90 16.68 12.92 2.20
N ALA A 91 15.71 13.80 2.47
CA ALA A 91 15.73 14.67 3.65
C ALA A 91 15.23 13.96 4.93
N ASN A 92 14.59 12.80 4.83
CA ASN A 92 13.94 12.09 5.94
C ASN A 92 14.25 10.59 5.90
N PRO A 93 15.48 10.16 6.28
CA PRO A 93 15.95 8.78 6.10
C PRO A 93 15.22 7.73 6.96
N ASP A 94 14.39 8.15 7.90
CA ASP A 94 13.58 7.25 8.75
C ASP A 94 12.16 7.05 8.22
N ARG A 95 11.85 7.56 7.03
CA ARG A 95 10.53 7.46 6.38
C ARG A 95 10.56 6.52 5.19
N GLU A 96 9.40 5.99 4.85
CA GLU A 96 9.22 5.07 3.74
C GLU A 96 8.14 5.57 2.77
N LEU A 97 8.31 5.22 1.50
CA LEU A 97 7.36 5.51 0.44
C LEU A 97 6.97 4.21 -0.27
N TRP A 98 5.67 3.97 -0.37
CA TRP A 98 5.10 2.86 -1.13
C TRP A 98 4.69 3.38 -2.51
N LEU A 99 5.36 2.89 -3.55
CA LEU A 99 5.12 3.25 -4.95
C LEU A 99 4.26 2.16 -5.61
N ASP A 100 2.98 2.42 -5.83
CA ASP A 100 2.11 1.54 -6.61
C ASP A 100 2.25 1.86 -8.11
N LEU A 101 3.10 1.08 -8.78
CA LEU A 101 3.42 1.22 -10.21
C LEU A 101 2.30 0.64 -11.06
N LYS A 102 1.34 1.48 -11.45
CA LYS A 102 0.09 1.10 -12.11
C LYS A 102 0.26 0.47 -13.49
N ASN A 103 1.27 0.90 -14.23
CA ASN A 103 1.53 0.45 -15.61
C ASN A 103 2.81 -0.38 -15.76
N LEU A 104 3.39 -0.86 -14.65
CA LEU A 104 4.55 -1.75 -14.71
C LEU A 104 4.19 -3.06 -15.40
N ASN A 105 5.07 -3.52 -16.29
CA ASN A 105 4.93 -4.78 -17.02
C ASN A 105 6.30 -5.30 -17.45
N GLU A 106 6.34 -6.54 -17.98
CA GLU A 106 7.59 -7.18 -18.40
C GLU A 106 8.37 -6.40 -19.48
N SER A 107 7.70 -5.56 -20.29
CA SER A 107 8.36 -4.80 -21.35
C SER A 107 9.05 -3.52 -20.87
N ASN A 108 8.64 -2.96 -19.73
CA ASN A 108 9.17 -1.70 -19.21
C ASN A 108 9.93 -1.81 -17.88
N CYS A 109 9.88 -2.97 -17.21
CA CYS A 109 10.40 -3.14 -15.84
C CYS A 109 11.90 -2.84 -15.72
N ILE A 110 12.72 -3.23 -16.70
CA ILE A 110 14.17 -2.98 -16.68
C ILE A 110 14.46 -1.48 -16.77
N GLN A 111 13.76 -0.78 -17.69
CA GLN A 111 13.96 0.66 -17.87
C GLN A 111 13.44 1.42 -16.64
N ALA A 112 12.29 1.02 -16.09
CA ALA A 112 11.72 1.61 -14.90
C ALA A 112 12.65 1.46 -13.70
N GLU A 113 13.16 0.25 -13.43
CA GLU A 113 14.09 -0.01 -12.33
C GLU A 113 15.38 0.81 -12.47
N THR A 114 16.02 0.74 -13.64
CA THR A 114 17.27 1.49 -13.90
C THR A 114 17.06 2.99 -13.71
N THR A 115 15.93 3.53 -14.17
CA THR A 115 15.58 4.94 -13.99
C THR A 115 15.39 5.27 -12.52
N LEU A 116 14.63 4.44 -11.77
CA LEU A 116 14.39 4.65 -10.35
C LEU A 116 15.69 4.59 -9.55
N THR A 117 16.51 3.57 -9.75
CA THR A 117 17.84 3.44 -9.10
C THR A 117 18.71 4.67 -9.36
N GLY A 118 18.72 5.20 -10.58
CA GLY A 118 19.43 6.43 -10.89
C GLY A 118 18.90 7.67 -10.15
N LEU A 119 17.58 7.75 -9.97
CA LEU A 119 16.93 8.83 -9.21
C LEU A 119 17.24 8.75 -7.72
N LEU A 120 17.26 7.54 -7.12
CA LEU A 120 17.60 7.30 -5.72
C LEU A 120 19.06 7.69 -5.43
N ALA A 121 19.99 7.22 -6.27
CA ALA A 121 21.41 7.50 -6.12
C ALA A 121 21.74 9.01 -6.15
N GLN A 122 20.99 9.81 -6.93
CA GLN A 122 21.15 11.27 -6.97
C GLN A 122 20.70 11.98 -5.69
N ARG A 123 19.97 11.30 -4.79
CA ARG A 123 19.30 11.86 -3.62
C ARG A 123 19.73 11.23 -2.29
N ASP A 124 20.65 10.28 -2.36
CA ASP A 124 21.09 9.51 -1.19
C ASP A 124 19.91 8.81 -0.48
N VAL A 125 18.97 8.26 -1.30
CA VAL A 125 17.81 7.50 -0.83
C VAL A 125 18.13 6.01 -0.95
N ASP A 126 17.96 5.27 0.14
CA ASP A 126 18.16 3.83 0.17
C ASP A 126 16.94 3.08 -0.42
N LYS A 127 17.20 1.95 -1.08
CA LYS A 127 16.14 1.06 -1.60
C LYS A 127 15.22 0.56 -0.48
N ASP A 128 15.73 0.40 0.72
CA ASP A 128 14.98 -0.04 1.91
C ASP A 128 13.91 0.98 2.36
N GLN A 129 13.98 2.23 1.87
CA GLN A 129 12.94 3.22 2.11
C GLN A 129 11.75 3.08 1.15
N LEU A 130 11.80 2.12 0.20
CA LEU A 130 10.77 1.96 -0.81
C LEU A 130 10.10 0.59 -0.75
N ILE A 131 8.77 0.60 -0.89
CA ILE A 131 7.98 -0.57 -1.27
C ILE A 131 7.57 -0.36 -2.73
N ILE A 132 7.90 -1.29 -3.60
CA ILE A 132 7.50 -1.27 -5.01
C ILE A 132 6.33 -2.21 -5.20
N GLU A 133 5.16 -1.68 -5.52
CA GLU A 133 3.97 -2.47 -5.77
C GLU A 133 3.58 -2.47 -7.24
N SER A 134 3.03 -3.57 -7.70
CA SER A 134 2.34 -3.71 -8.99
C SER A 134 1.46 -4.95 -9.00
N ARG A 135 0.56 -5.03 -9.98
CA ARG A 135 -0.22 -6.26 -10.27
C ARG A 135 0.58 -7.29 -11.07
N ASP A 136 1.61 -6.87 -11.79
CA ASP A 136 2.46 -7.75 -12.59
C ASP A 136 3.64 -8.27 -11.76
N TRP A 137 3.43 -9.41 -11.09
CA TRP A 137 4.46 -10.03 -10.27
C TRP A 137 5.70 -10.47 -11.04
N LYS A 138 5.58 -10.73 -12.36
CA LYS A 138 6.73 -11.09 -13.21
C LYS A 138 7.62 -9.89 -13.47
N ALA A 139 7.01 -8.73 -13.69
CA ALA A 139 7.75 -7.48 -13.81
C ALA A 139 8.40 -7.08 -12.47
N LEU A 140 7.72 -7.32 -11.34
CA LEU A 140 8.27 -7.09 -10.00
C LEU A 140 9.50 -7.97 -9.70
N HIS A 141 9.58 -9.16 -10.28
CA HIS A 141 10.72 -10.05 -10.07
C HIS A 141 12.07 -9.37 -10.39
N HIS A 142 12.13 -8.54 -11.42
CA HIS A 142 13.32 -7.77 -11.74
C HIS A 142 13.70 -6.81 -10.60
N PHE A 143 12.75 -6.08 -10.04
CA PHE A 143 12.98 -5.19 -8.90
C PHE A 143 13.43 -5.97 -7.65
N THR A 144 12.84 -7.15 -7.39
CA THR A 144 13.25 -8.02 -6.29
C THR A 144 14.70 -8.47 -6.43
N GLN A 145 15.13 -8.87 -7.64
CA GLN A 145 16.50 -9.26 -7.93
C GLN A 145 17.50 -8.11 -7.73
N GLU A 146 17.07 -6.89 -8.00
CA GLU A 146 17.86 -5.68 -7.79
C GLU A 146 17.84 -5.18 -6.32
N GLY A 147 17.21 -5.93 -5.42
CA GLY A 147 17.24 -5.69 -3.97
C GLY A 147 16.17 -4.74 -3.45
N TYR A 148 15.11 -4.46 -4.21
CA TYR A 148 13.95 -3.73 -3.70
C TYR A 148 13.03 -4.64 -2.90
N TYR A 149 12.35 -4.08 -1.88
CA TYR A 149 11.21 -4.73 -1.26
C TYR A 149 9.99 -4.57 -2.16
N THR A 150 9.42 -5.68 -2.63
CA THR A 150 8.37 -5.67 -3.63
C THR A 150 7.08 -6.29 -3.11
N SER A 151 5.93 -5.75 -3.54
CA SER A 151 4.60 -6.23 -3.19
C SER A 151 3.76 -6.48 -4.43
N CYS A 152 3.20 -7.68 -4.56
CA CYS A 152 2.22 -7.95 -5.61
C CYS A 152 0.81 -7.68 -5.10
N TYR A 153 0.12 -6.69 -5.72
CA TYR A 153 -1.29 -6.43 -5.41
C TYR A 153 -2.20 -7.51 -5.99
N LEU A 154 -2.95 -8.16 -5.11
CA LEU A 154 -3.93 -9.18 -5.49
C LEU A 154 -5.27 -8.52 -5.78
N ASP A 155 -5.56 -8.32 -7.04
CA ASP A 155 -6.87 -7.87 -7.50
C ASP A 155 -7.82 -9.09 -7.58
N ILE A 156 -8.50 -9.36 -6.48
CA ILE A 156 -9.43 -10.48 -6.39
C ILE A 156 -10.84 -9.90 -6.39
N PRO A 157 -11.65 -10.11 -7.45
CA PRO A 157 -13.04 -9.71 -7.43
C PRO A 157 -13.80 -10.51 -6.36
N HIS A 158 -14.83 -9.95 -5.80
CA HIS A 158 -15.69 -10.44 -4.72
C HIS A 158 -15.63 -11.95 -4.50
N ILE A 159 -14.82 -12.37 -3.52
CA ILE A 159 -14.57 -13.80 -3.19
C ILE A 159 -15.89 -14.56 -2.95
N ASP A 160 -16.88 -13.89 -2.38
CA ASP A 160 -18.17 -14.47 -2.04
C ASP A 160 -19.00 -14.81 -3.28
N GLU A 161 -18.69 -14.23 -4.44
CA GLU A 161 -19.37 -14.47 -5.71
C GLU A 161 -18.70 -15.57 -6.54
N LEU A 162 -17.49 -16.03 -6.15
CA LEU A 162 -16.77 -17.07 -6.85
C LEU A 162 -17.31 -18.46 -6.50
N SER A 163 -17.42 -19.34 -7.49
CA SER A 163 -17.64 -20.77 -7.28
C SER A 163 -16.45 -21.43 -6.55
N ASP A 164 -16.65 -22.58 -5.96
CA ASP A 164 -15.57 -23.31 -5.26
C ASP A 164 -14.38 -23.64 -6.19
N ALA A 165 -14.64 -23.94 -7.46
CA ALA A 165 -13.59 -24.20 -8.45
C ALA A 165 -12.77 -22.94 -8.76
N GLU A 166 -13.41 -21.79 -8.90
CA GLU A 166 -12.75 -20.50 -9.12
C GLU A 166 -11.93 -20.08 -7.91
N ARG A 167 -12.46 -20.31 -6.69
CA ARG A 167 -11.71 -20.05 -5.45
C ARG A 167 -10.44 -20.89 -5.37
N LEU A 168 -10.53 -22.19 -5.66
CA LEU A 168 -9.35 -23.07 -5.67
C LEU A 168 -8.33 -22.63 -6.70
N HIS A 169 -8.75 -22.32 -7.92
CA HIS A 169 -7.84 -21.83 -8.96
C HIS A 169 -7.15 -20.51 -8.56
N ARG A 170 -7.88 -19.60 -7.90
CA ARG A 170 -7.31 -18.35 -7.39
C ARG A 170 -6.29 -18.61 -6.29
N LEU A 171 -6.61 -19.51 -5.35
CA LEU A 171 -5.67 -19.90 -4.29
C LEU A 171 -4.38 -20.49 -4.86
N ASP A 172 -4.48 -21.41 -5.83
CA ASP A 172 -3.31 -21.98 -6.48
C ASP A 172 -2.46 -20.89 -7.16
N SER A 173 -3.09 -19.92 -7.83
CA SER A 173 -2.39 -18.79 -8.45
C SER A 173 -1.69 -17.92 -7.42
N ILE A 174 -2.33 -17.60 -6.29
CA ILE A 174 -1.75 -16.82 -5.20
C ILE A 174 -0.57 -17.57 -4.57
N GLN A 175 -0.70 -18.87 -4.33
CA GLN A 175 0.38 -19.71 -3.82
C GLN A 175 1.57 -19.77 -4.79
N GLN A 176 1.29 -19.86 -6.09
CA GLN A 176 2.34 -19.82 -7.11
C GLN A 176 3.15 -18.51 -7.03
N ILE A 177 2.48 -17.35 -6.91
CA ILE A 177 3.16 -16.06 -6.75
C ILE A 177 3.99 -16.05 -5.46
N ALA A 178 3.39 -16.43 -4.34
CA ALA A 178 4.03 -16.42 -3.03
C ALA A 178 5.30 -17.31 -2.96
N HIS A 179 5.29 -18.45 -3.66
CA HIS A 179 6.42 -19.39 -3.65
C HIS A 179 7.40 -19.19 -4.83
N SER A 180 7.13 -18.23 -5.71
CA SER A 180 7.98 -17.99 -6.90
C SER A 180 9.35 -17.39 -6.55
N GLY A 181 9.48 -16.73 -5.38
CA GLY A 181 10.62 -15.89 -5.05
C GLY A 181 10.67 -14.57 -5.85
N ALA A 182 9.59 -14.26 -6.58
CA ALA A 182 9.53 -13.08 -7.42
C ALA A 182 9.13 -11.81 -6.67
N VAL A 183 8.55 -11.94 -5.48
CA VAL A 183 8.07 -10.81 -4.68
C VAL A 183 8.39 -11.03 -3.20
N SER A 184 8.52 -9.95 -2.45
CA SER A 184 8.76 -9.96 -0.99
C SER A 184 7.44 -10.07 -0.22
N ALA A 185 6.35 -9.53 -0.77
CA ALA A 185 5.05 -9.45 -0.12
C ALA A 185 3.89 -9.63 -1.11
N LEU A 186 2.71 -9.91 -0.54
CA LEU A 186 1.43 -9.82 -1.21
C LEU A 186 0.60 -8.74 -0.52
N SER A 187 0.02 -7.83 -1.28
CA SER A 187 -0.92 -6.82 -0.79
C SER A 187 -2.33 -7.11 -1.30
N PHE A 188 -3.33 -6.84 -0.46
CA PHE A 188 -4.74 -7.12 -0.78
C PHE A 188 -5.69 -6.31 0.11
N PRO A 189 -6.95 -6.10 -0.32
CA PRO A 189 -7.97 -5.47 0.51
C PRO A 189 -8.21 -6.25 1.82
N ALA A 190 -8.40 -5.56 2.93
CA ALA A 190 -8.57 -6.18 4.25
C ALA A 190 -9.73 -7.20 4.32
N SER A 191 -10.75 -7.07 3.46
CA SER A 191 -11.84 -8.04 3.32
C SER A 191 -11.36 -9.45 2.99
N TYR A 192 -10.20 -9.61 2.34
CA TYR A 192 -9.64 -10.91 1.98
C TYR A 192 -8.80 -11.55 3.06
N TYR A 193 -8.49 -10.82 4.15
CA TYR A 193 -7.64 -11.34 5.21
C TYR A 193 -8.16 -12.66 5.80
N ALA A 194 -9.46 -12.75 6.05
CA ALA A 194 -10.07 -13.98 6.60
C ALA A 194 -9.88 -15.20 5.70
N PHE A 195 -9.81 -14.98 4.37
CA PHE A 195 -9.61 -16.03 3.36
C PHE A 195 -8.14 -16.45 3.28
N LEU A 196 -7.22 -15.50 3.35
CA LEU A 196 -5.79 -15.73 3.12
C LEU A 196 -5.01 -16.11 4.38
N ARG A 197 -5.42 -15.66 5.57
CA ARG A 197 -4.69 -15.79 6.85
C ARG A 197 -4.32 -17.23 7.27
N ASN A 198 -5.03 -18.23 6.75
CA ASN A 198 -4.80 -19.64 7.09
C ASN A 198 -3.89 -20.36 6.08
N LEU A 199 -3.47 -19.67 5.03
CA LEU A 199 -2.55 -20.20 4.05
C LEU A 199 -1.10 -20.01 4.54
N ASP A 200 -0.26 -20.97 4.23
CA ASP A 200 1.18 -20.88 4.51
C ASP A 200 1.85 -20.12 3.37
N PHE A 201 2.27 -18.89 3.65
CA PHE A 201 2.97 -18.05 2.69
C PHE A 201 4.43 -17.88 3.11
N SER A 202 5.33 -17.95 2.15
CA SER A 202 6.76 -17.65 2.33
C SER A 202 7.08 -16.14 2.17
N VAL A 203 6.07 -15.29 2.06
CA VAL A 203 6.15 -13.85 1.84
C VAL A 203 5.33 -13.09 2.87
N ASP A 204 5.62 -11.81 3.06
CA ASP A 204 4.86 -10.94 3.94
C ASP A 204 3.45 -10.65 3.40
N LEU A 205 2.51 -10.35 4.30
CA LEU A 205 1.14 -9.99 3.95
C LEU A 205 0.88 -8.53 4.33
N LEU A 206 0.56 -7.71 3.35
CA LEU A 206 0.27 -6.29 3.50
C LEU A 206 -1.23 -6.04 3.28
N LEU A 207 -1.85 -5.24 4.15
CA LEU A 207 -3.28 -4.96 4.08
C LEU A 207 -3.51 -3.56 3.50
N SER A 208 -4.26 -3.51 2.41
CA SER A 208 -4.80 -2.26 1.90
C SER A 208 -6.14 -1.97 2.57
N LEU A 209 -6.22 -0.85 3.30
CA LEU A 209 -7.41 -0.42 4.05
C LEU A 209 -8.21 0.64 3.27
N ILE A 210 -8.45 0.42 2.00
CA ILE A 210 -9.08 1.36 1.05
C ILE A 210 -10.46 1.88 1.49
N HIS A 211 -11.09 1.30 2.51
CA HIS A 211 -12.46 1.63 2.93
C HIS A 211 -12.57 2.22 4.35
N ILE A 212 -11.48 2.57 4.99
CA ILE A 212 -11.54 3.33 6.23
C ILE A 212 -11.39 4.79 5.87
N SER A 213 -12.54 5.43 5.63
CA SER A 213 -12.77 6.87 5.45
C SER A 213 -11.50 7.68 5.13
N GLU A 214 -11.33 8.03 3.85
CA GLU A 214 -10.46 9.14 3.50
C GLU A 214 -10.93 10.38 4.30
N PRO A 215 -10.00 11.14 4.91
CA PRO A 215 -10.36 12.37 5.58
C PRO A 215 -10.94 13.40 4.61
#